data_ef777d097abf294da4e927629eb8a00e
#
_entry.id   ef777d097abf294da4e927629eb8a00e
#
_cell.length_a   1.000
_cell.length_b   1.000
_cell.length_c   1.000
_cell.angle_alpha   90.00
_cell.angle_beta   90.00
_cell.angle_gamma   90.00
#
_symmetry.space_group_name_H-M   'P 1'
#
loop_
_entity.id
_entity.type
_entity.pdbx_description
1 polymer ?
#
loop_
_entity_poly.entity_id
_entity_poly.type
_entity_poly.pdbx_seq_one_letter_code
_entity_poly.pdbx_strand_id
1 'polypeptide(L)'
;SRGLGDVYKRQIVNGAQPIDQFVFHDADNDEYYMYYGGWKHCNMVRLNKDFTGLIPFEDGTIYKEVTPKDYVEGPFMFKKNGKYYFMGSEGGWTGPDYKVAYAISDSPFGPFNRIGEVLRQNFDMANGAGHHSIMHVPNSEDYYIVYHRRPAGVKTRDHRETCSEKMTFNEEGLINPVEITTEGVEA
;
A
#
# COMPACT_ATOMS: atom_id res chain seq x y z
N SER A 1 -16.45 -22.21 20.61
CA SER A 1 -15.95 -21.02 19.89
C SER A 1 -15.07 -21.48 18.75
N ARG A 2 -15.48 -21.25 17.54
CA ARG A 2 -14.60 -21.43 16.38
C ARG A 2 -13.63 -20.27 16.44
N GLY A 3 -12.43 -20.55 16.97
CA GLY A 3 -11.42 -19.53 17.16
C GLY A 3 -11.00 -18.92 15.81
N LEU A 4 -10.74 -17.64 15.83
CA LEU A 4 -10.17 -16.87 14.72
C LEU A 4 -8.90 -17.54 14.11
N GLY A 5 -8.21 -18.44 14.84
CA GLY A 5 -7.05 -19.16 14.38
C GLY A 5 -7.28 -20.12 13.19
N ASP A 6 -8.48 -20.64 12.99
CA ASP A 6 -8.80 -21.49 11.82
C ASP A 6 -9.03 -20.66 10.54
N VAL A 7 -9.43 -19.40 10.67
CA VAL A 7 -9.61 -18.49 9.54
C VAL A 7 -8.24 -18.10 8.96
N TYR A 8 -7.24 -17.84 9.79
CA TYR A 8 -5.90 -17.43 9.35
C TYR A 8 -5.11 -18.54 8.64
N LYS A 9 -5.27 -19.80 9.03
CA LYS A 9 -4.56 -20.93 8.39
C LYS A 9 -5.02 -21.23 6.96
N ARG A 10 -6.20 -20.75 6.56
CA ARG A 10 -6.78 -21.00 5.24
C ARG A 10 -6.57 -19.87 4.24
N GLN A 11 -5.88 -18.80 4.62
CA GLN A 11 -5.80 -17.57 3.82
C GLN A 11 -4.49 -17.37 3.07
N ILE A 12 -3.56 -18.33 3.07
CA ILE A 12 -2.44 -18.32 2.13
C ILE A 12 -3.00 -18.75 0.78
N VAL A 13 -3.30 -17.78 -0.06
CA VAL A 13 -3.79 -17.99 -1.42
C VAL A 13 -2.77 -17.38 -2.37
N ASN A 14 -2.45 -18.06 -3.46
CA ASN A 14 -1.46 -17.62 -4.45
C ASN A 14 -0.09 -17.26 -3.82
N GLY A 15 0.30 -17.90 -2.70
CA GLY A 15 1.55 -17.62 -2.00
C GLY A 15 1.57 -16.37 -1.12
N ALA A 16 0.51 -15.56 -1.12
CA ALA A 16 0.44 -14.34 -0.32
C ALA A 16 0.31 -14.63 1.18
N GLN A 17 1.16 -13.99 1.97
CA GLN A 17 1.00 -13.95 3.42
C GLN A 17 -0.29 -13.19 3.78
N PRO A 18 -1.13 -13.67 4.71
CA PRO A 18 -2.38 -13.00 5.08
C PRO A 18 -2.14 -11.82 6.05
N ILE A 19 -1.50 -10.79 5.55
CA ILE A 19 -1.17 -9.54 6.29
C ILE A 19 -1.48 -8.31 5.45
N ASP A 20 -1.41 -7.15 6.09
CA ASP A 20 -1.38 -5.83 5.47
C ASP A 20 -2.59 -5.56 4.58
N GLN A 21 -3.77 -5.86 5.08
CA GLN A 21 -5.00 -5.63 4.33
C GLN A 21 -5.31 -4.15 4.20
N PHE A 22 -5.69 -3.74 2.99
CA PHE A 22 -6.20 -2.42 2.68
C PHE A 22 -7.52 -2.54 1.91
N VAL A 23 -8.54 -1.79 2.33
CA VAL A 23 -9.84 -1.74 1.64
C VAL A 23 -9.95 -0.44 0.85
N PHE A 24 -10.13 -0.57 -0.45
CA PHE A 24 -10.37 0.52 -1.37
C PHE A 24 -11.85 0.56 -1.77
N HIS A 25 -12.48 1.73 -1.63
CA HIS A 25 -13.80 2.01 -2.17
C HIS A 25 -13.67 2.70 -3.53
N ASP A 26 -14.10 2.05 -4.59
CA ASP A 26 -14.20 2.66 -5.90
C ASP A 26 -15.57 3.34 -6.04
N ALA A 27 -15.58 4.66 -5.87
CA ALA A 27 -16.79 5.46 -5.88
C ALA A 27 -17.50 5.49 -7.25
N ASP A 28 -16.80 5.18 -8.34
CA ASP A 28 -17.39 5.21 -9.68
C ASP A 28 -18.41 4.08 -9.91
N ASN A 29 -18.18 2.92 -9.27
CA ASN A 29 -19.05 1.75 -9.39
C ASN A 29 -19.64 1.31 -8.03
N ASP A 30 -19.31 2.02 -6.94
CA ASP A 30 -19.73 1.73 -5.57
C ASP A 30 -19.32 0.30 -5.13
N GLU A 31 -18.11 -0.13 -5.51
CA GLU A 31 -17.55 -1.43 -5.17
C GLU A 31 -16.40 -1.31 -4.16
N TYR A 32 -16.25 -2.34 -3.33
CA TYR A 32 -15.19 -2.44 -2.33
C TYR A 32 -14.23 -3.56 -2.68
N TYR A 33 -12.96 -3.23 -2.77
CA TYR A 33 -11.87 -4.15 -3.04
C TYR A 33 -10.93 -4.22 -1.85
N MET A 34 -10.57 -5.41 -1.41
CA MET A 34 -9.53 -5.58 -0.41
C MET A 34 -8.29 -6.15 -1.07
N TYR A 35 -7.19 -5.42 -0.93
CA TYR A 35 -5.84 -5.85 -1.30
C TYR A 35 -5.13 -6.32 -0.05
N TYR A 36 -4.40 -7.41 -0.14
CA TYR A 36 -3.62 -7.92 0.98
C TYR A 36 -2.47 -8.80 0.48
N GLY A 37 -1.42 -8.90 1.28
CA GLY A 37 -0.38 -9.88 1.06
C GLY A 37 1.02 -9.39 1.39
N GLY A 38 1.84 -10.34 1.78
CA GLY A 38 3.28 -10.21 1.92
C GLY A 38 3.99 -11.32 1.11
N TRP A 39 5.29 -11.48 1.35
CA TRP A 39 6.14 -12.46 0.67
C TRP A 39 6.18 -12.29 -0.86
N LYS A 40 6.08 -11.06 -1.35
CA LYS A 40 6.08 -10.71 -2.77
C LYS A 40 4.84 -11.16 -3.55
N HIS A 41 3.73 -11.33 -2.86
CA HIS A 41 2.44 -11.66 -3.45
C HIS A 41 1.37 -10.72 -2.91
N CYS A 42 0.53 -10.20 -3.78
CA CYS A 42 -0.64 -9.40 -3.44
C CYS A 42 -1.89 -10.00 -4.06
N ASN A 43 -2.83 -10.34 -3.22
CA ASN A 43 -4.17 -10.74 -3.66
C ASN A 43 -5.14 -9.59 -3.56
N MET A 44 -6.16 -9.64 -4.41
CA MET A 44 -7.32 -8.80 -4.35
C MET A 44 -8.59 -9.66 -4.26
N VAL A 45 -9.56 -9.21 -3.45
CA VAL A 45 -10.90 -9.77 -3.34
C VAL A 45 -11.93 -8.66 -3.42
N ARG A 46 -13.16 -9.00 -3.84
CA ARG A 46 -14.32 -8.09 -3.77
C ARG A 46 -15.07 -8.33 -2.46
N LEU A 47 -15.41 -7.27 -1.75
CA LEU A 47 -16.20 -7.31 -0.53
C LEU A 47 -17.66 -6.97 -0.84
N ASN A 48 -18.59 -7.59 -0.13
CA ASN A 48 -19.96 -7.10 -0.11
C ASN A 48 -20.07 -5.82 0.74
N LYS A 49 -21.14 -5.06 0.57
CA LYS A 49 -21.30 -3.70 1.16
C LYS A 49 -21.35 -3.69 2.68
N ASP A 50 -21.69 -4.78 3.31
CA ASP A 50 -21.72 -4.93 4.78
C ASP A 50 -20.45 -5.58 5.35
N PHE A 51 -19.46 -5.87 4.49
CA PHE A 51 -18.17 -6.47 4.83
C PHE A 51 -18.26 -7.85 5.51
N THR A 52 -19.37 -8.55 5.33
CA THR A 52 -19.59 -9.89 5.94
C THR A 52 -19.16 -11.04 5.03
N GLY A 53 -18.87 -10.77 3.74
CA GLY A 53 -18.56 -11.81 2.79
C GLY A 53 -17.81 -11.31 1.55
N LEU A 54 -17.38 -12.27 0.74
CA LEU A 54 -16.66 -12.05 -0.51
C LEU A 54 -17.61 -12.27 -1.69
N ILE A 55 -17.48 -11.45 -2.72
CA ILE A 55 -18.23 -11.56 -3.99
C ILE A 55 -17.32 -12.21 -5.03
N PRO A 56 -17.73 -13.32 -5.66
CA PRO A 56 -16.98 -13.91 -6.76
C PRO A 56 -16.84 -12.95 -7.94
N PHE A 57 -15.71 -13.05 -8.65
CA PHE A 57 -15.53 -12.42 -9.96
C PHE A 57 -16.37 -13.15 -11.02
N GLU A 58 -16.50 -12.56 -12.20
CA GLU A 58 -17.29 -13.13 -13.32
C GLU A 58 -16.82 -14.54 -13.74
N ASP A 59 -15.53 -14.82 -13.59
CA ASP A 59 -14.93 -16.13 -13.86
C ASP A 59 -15.13 -17.14 -12.72
N GLY A 60 -15.88 -16.77 -11.68
CA GLY A 60 -16.16 -17.57 -10.49
C GLY A 60 -15.03 -17.62 -9.47
N THR A 61 -13.90 -17.00 -9.73
CA THR A 61 -12.80 -16.92 -8.75
C THR A 61 -13.15 -15.95 -7.61
N ILE A 62 -12.58 -16.21 -6.42
CA ILE A 62 -12.74 -15.34 -5.24
C ILE A 62 -11.51 -14.43 -5.06
N TYR A 63 -10.34 -14.93 -5.44
CA TYR A 63 -9.06 -14.27 -5.25
C TYR A 63 -8.38 -14.04 -6.59
N LYS A 64 -7.92 -12.83 -6.83
CA LYS A 64 -7.06 -12.51 -7.98
C LYS A 64 -5.70 -12.06 -7.46
N GLU A 65 -4.65 -12.68 -7.96
CA GLU A 65 -3.30 -12.17 -7.75
C GLU A 65 -3.07 -10.95 -8.66
N VAL A 66 -2.69 -9.82 -8.03
CA VAL A 66 -2.51 -8.53 -8.72
C VAL A 66 -1.14 -7.91 -8.44
N THR A 67 -0.19 -8.71 -8.09
CA THR A 67 1.15 -8.32 -7.63
C THR A 67 1.88 -7.43 -8.65
N PRO A 68 2.17 -6.16 -8.34
CA PRO A 68 3.04 -5.34 -9.19
C PRO A 68 4.48 -5.85 -9.15
N LYS A 69 5.26 -5.45 -10.15
CA LYS A 69 6.70 -5.77 -10.18
C LYS A 69 7.39 -5.23 -8.93
N ASP A 70 8.29 -6.04 -8.35
CA ASP A 70 9.13 -5.76 -7.18
C ASP A 70 8.38 -5.55 -5.85
N TYR A 71 7.04 -5.65 -5.82
CA TYR A 71 6.23 -5.59 -4.62
C TYR A 71 6.64 -6.65 -3.60
N VAL A 72 6.63 -6.28 -2.31
CA VAL A 72 6.90 -7.20 -1.19
C VAL A 72 5.72 -7.29 -0.24
N GLU A 73 5.18 -6.15 0.22
CA GLU A 73 4.11 -6.08 1.23
C GLU A 73 3.46 -4.68 1.27
N GLY A 74 2.46 -4.50 2.15
CA GLY A 74 1.87 -3.20 2.46
C GLY A 74 1.15 -2.54 1.29
N PRO A 75 0.14 -3.19 0.68
CA PRO A 75 -0.58 -2.61 -0.45
C PRO A 75 -1.45 -1.44 0.00
N PHE A 76 -1.46 -0.40 -0.82
CA PHE A 76 -2.36 0.73 -0.69
C PHE A 76 -2.87 1.14 -2.09
N MET A 77 -4.12 1.57 -2.18
CA MET A 77 -4.74 1.96 -3.44
C MET A 77 -5.47 3.29 -3.29
N PHE A 78 -5.29 4.18 -4.25
CA PHE A 78 -6.18 5.34 -4.43
C PHE A 78 -6.43 5.59 -5.91
N LYS A 79 -7.45 6.39 -6.21
CA LYS A 79 -7.81 6.78 -7.56
C LYS A 79 -7.64 8.28 -7.74
N LYS A 80 -6.99 8.70 -8.83
CA LYS A 80 -6.85 10.10 -9.21
C LYS A 80 -6.95 10.21 -10.72
N ASN A 81 -7.77 11.14 -11.21
CA ASN A 81 -7.97 11.41 -12.64
C ASN A 81 -8.27 10.14 -13.46
N GLY A 82 -9.12 9.26 -12.92
CA GLY A 82 -9.51 8.01 -13.57
C GLY A 82 -8.45 6.90 -13.58
N LYS A 83 -7.27 7.12 -13.01
CA LYS A 83 -6.20 6.13 -12.89
C LYS A 83 -6.14 5.56 -11.47
N TYR A 84 -5.79 4.28 -11.37
CA TYR A 84 -5.58 3.56 -10.12
C TYR A 84 -4.09 3.55 -9.78
N TYR A 85 -3.75 4.12 -8.64
CA TYR A 85 -2.39 4.18 -8.11
C TYR A 85 -2.25 3.10 -7.05
N PHE A 86 -1.59 2.02 -7.42
CA PHE A 86 -1.22 0.97 -6.48
C PHE A 86 0.13 1.31 -5.87
N MET A 87 0.19 1.39 -4.56
CA MET A 87 1.43 1.63 -3.82
C MET A 87 1.74 0.43 -2.94
N GLY A 88 3.02 0.20 -2.68
CA GLY A 88 3.45 -0.91 -1.82
C GLY A 88 4.90 -0.77 -1.42
N SER A 89 5.31 -1.58 -0.45
CA SER A 89 6.70 -1.66 -0.05
C SER A 89 7.47 -2.61 -0.97
N GLU A 90 8.68 -2.20 -1.29
CA GLU A 90 9.70 -3.00 -1.98
C GLU A 90 10.92 -3.20 -1.06
N GLY A 91 11.72 -4.23 -1.33
CA GLY A 91 12.88 -4.57 -0.51
C GLY A 91 12.53 -5.24 0.82
N GLY A 92 13.53 -5.56 1.61
CA GLY A 92 13.35 -6.20 2.91
C GLY A 92 13.17 -5.17 4.03
N TRP A 93 12.11 -5.30 4.85
CA TRP A 93 11.77 -4.33 5.90
C TRP A 93 12.86 -4.10 6.96
N THR A 94 13.84 -4.99 7.05
CA THR A 94 15.03 -4.84 7.89
C THR A 94 16.27 -4.45 7.11
N GLY A 95 16.19 -4.46 5.78
CA GLY A 95 17.30 -4.21 4.86
C GLY A 95 17.46 -2.73 4.50
N PRO A 96 18.56 -2.41 3.82
CA PRO A 96 18.87 -1.05 3.38
C PRO A 96 18.05 -0.63 2.14
N ASP A 97 17.39 -1.55 1.49
CA ASP A 97 16.64 -1.39 0.24
C ASP A 97 15.12 -1.23 0.45
N TYR A 98 14.65 -1.24 1.71
CA TYR A 98 13.24 -1.03 2.02
C TYR A 98 12.77 0.37 1.63
N LYS A 99 11.67 0.46 0.91
CA LYS A 99 11.16 1.70 0.32
C LYS A 99 9.69 1.57 -0.04
N VAL A 100 9.08 2.69 -0.38
CA VAL A 100 7.74 2.72 -0.99
C VAL A 100 7.87 3.02 -2.47
N ALA A 101 7.19 2.23 -3.29
CA ALA A 101 7.08 2.43 -4.73
C ALA A 101 5.63 2.40 -5.18
N TYR A 102 5.38 2.77 -6.44
CA TYR A 102 4.03 2.76 -6.98
C TYR A 102 3.97 2.30 -8.44
N ALA A 103 2.78 1.84 -8.79
CA ALA A 103 2.41 1.40 -10.12
C ALA A 103 1.05 2.01 -10.50
N ILE A 104 0.77 2.16 -11.77
CA ILE A 104 -0.47 2.74 -12.28
C ILE A 104 -1.17 1.73 -13.20
N SER A 105 -2.51 1.73 -13.13
CA SER A 105 -3.39 0.97 -14.00
C SER A 105 -4.65 1.75 -14.38
N ASP A 106 -5.30 1.33 -15.46
CA ASP A 106 -6.65 1.79 -15.85
C ASP A 106 -7.76 1.00 -15.16
N SER A 107 -7.40 -0.01 -14.37
CA SER A 107 -8.33 -0.93 -13.71
C SER A 107 -7.88 -1.24 -12.28
N PRO A 108 -8.82 -1.42 -11.32
CA PRO A 108 -8.47 -1.88 -9.97
C PRO A 108 -7.88 -3.30 -9.96
N PHE A 109 -8.00 -4.03 -11.05
CA PHE A 109 -7.47 -5.39 -11.21
C PHE A 109 -6.06 -5.44 -11.82
N GLY A 110 -5.49 -4.28 -12.21
CA GLY A 110 -4.29 -4.22 -13.01
C GLY A 110 -4.56 -4.48 -14.52
N PRO A 111 -3.53 -4.82 -15.30
CA PRO A 111 -2.14 -4.94 -14.88
C PRO A 111 -1.57 -3.60 -14.37
N PHE A 112 -0.79 -3.66 -13.31
CA PHE A 112 -0.16 -2.50 -12.71
C PHE A 112 1.24 -2.30 -13.30
N ASN A 113 1.42 -1.18 -14.01
CA ASN A 113 2.71 -0.79 -14.58
C ASN A 113 3.51 -0.03 -13.52
N ARG A 114 4.61 -0.61 -13.03
CA ARG A 114 5.50 0.04 -12.07
C ARG A 114 6.09 1.31 -12.67
N ILE A 115 5.90 2.43 -11.98
CA ILE A 115 6.37 3.75 -12.41
C ILE A 115 7.68 4.12 -11.72
N GLY A 116 7.73 4.09 -10.38
CA GLY A 116 8.89 4.56 -9.66
C GLY A 116 8.77 4.41 -8.16
N GLU A 117 9.76 4.99 -7.48
CA GLU A 117 9.84 5.03 -6.04
C GLU A 117 9.30 6.35 -5.51
N VAL A 118 8.58 6.29 -4.40
CA VAL A 118 7.97 7.45 -3.74
C VAL A 118 8.79 7.86 -2.53
N LEU A 119 9.13 6.90 -1.67
CA LEU A 119 9.82 7.15 -0.42
C LEU A 119 11.03 6.21 -0.33
N ARG A 120 12.21 6.78 -0.10
CA ARG A 120 13.47 6.06 0.11
C ARG A 120 13.99 6.29 1.51
N GLN A 121 14.83 5.36 1.97
CA GLN A 121 15.58 5.57 3.20
C GLN A 121 16.58 6.72 3.05
N ASN A 122 16.73 7.50 4.12
CA ASN A 122 17.80 8.46 4.31
C ASN A 122 18.54 8.09 5.60
N PHE A 123 19.68 7.41 5.48
CA PHE A 123 20.40 6.84 6.63
C PHE A 123 20.97 7.89 7.59
N ASP A 124 21.14 9.13 7.16
CA ASP A 124 21.57 10.22 8.02
C ASP A 124 20.46 10.65 8.98
N MET A 125 19.20 10.42 8.62
CA MET A 125 18.01 10.80 9.39
C MET A 125 17.28 9.59 9.95
N ALA A 126 17.01 8.60 9.12
CA ALA A 126 16.19 7.46 9.48
C ALA A 126 16.42 6.27 8.53
N ASN A 127 16.05 5.10 8.99
CA ASN A 127 16.01 3.89 8.17
C ASN A 127 14.68 3.13 8.35
N GLY A 128 14.44 2.12 7.52
CA GLY A 128 13.24 1.31 7.56
C GLY A 128 11.96 2.08 7.23
N ALA A 129 12.07 3.16 6.45
CA ALA A 129 10.92 3.93 5.97
C ALA A 129 10.13 3.09 4.96
N GLY A 130 8.86 2.85 5.27
CA GLY A 130 7.98 2.01 4.44
C GLY A 130 6.62 1.81 5.09
N HIS A 131 5.87 0.86 4.57
CA HIS A 131 4.51 0.51 4.97
C HIS A 131 3.67 1.74 5.33
N HIS A 132 2.97 2.27 4.38
CA HIS A 132 2.42 3.62 4.37
C HIS A 132 0.91 3.62 4.16
N SER A 133 0.32 4.79 4.31
CA SER A 133 -1.00 5.15 3.80
C SER A 133 -0.94 6.54 3.16
N ILE A 134 -1.93 6.86 2.34
CA ILE A 134 -2.07 8.20 1.76
C ILE A 134 -3.32 8.86 2.34
N MET A 135 -3.14 10.09 2.80
CA MET A 135 -4.23 10.96 3.21
C MET A 135 -4.45 12.02 2.13
N HIS A 136 -5.66 12.08 1.60
CA HIS A 136 -6.11 13.16 0.73
C HIS A 136 -6.99 14.09 1.56
N VAL A 137 -6.65 15.37 1.58
CA VAL A 137 -7.45 16.38 2.29
C VAL A 137 -8.74 16.64 1.51
N PRO A 138 -9.92 16.47 2.12
CA PRO A 138 -11.17 16.66 1.42
C PRO A 138 -11.30 18.06 0.82
N ASN A 139 -11.77 18.15 -0.43
CA ASN A 139 -11.96 19.38 -1.18
C ASN A 139 -10.67 20.19 -1.43
N SER A 140 -9.53 19.55 -1.45
CA SER A 140 -8.24 20.16 -1.81
C SER A 140 -7.45 19.26 -2.77
N GLU A 141 -6.33 19.78 -3.27
CA GLU A 141 -5.34 18.99 -4.02
C GLU A 141 -4.18 18.52 -3.14
N ASP A 142 -4.34 18.60 -1.82
CA ASP A 142 -3.28 18.25 -0.87
C ASP A 142 -3.33 16.76 -0.53
N TYR A 143 -2.20 16.11 -0.75
CA TYR A 143 -1.97 14.72 -0.41
C TYR A 143 -0.78 14.62 0.55
N TYR A 144 -0.87 13.70 1.50
CA TYR A 144 0.18 13.39 2.45
C TYR A 144 0.42 11.89 2.48
N ILE A 145 1.69 11.49 2.51
CA ILE A 145 2.08 10.12 2.83
C ILE A 145 2.30 10.01 4.33
N VAL A 146 1.64 9.06 4.97
CA VAL A 146 1.83 8.70 6.36
C VAL A 146 2.54 7.35 6.39
N TYR A 147 3.67 7.26 7.06
CA TYR A 147 4.54 6.10 7.02
C TYR A 147 5.25 5.89 8.36
N HIS A 148 5.93 4.79 8.51
CA HIS A 148 6.80 4.58 9.67
C HIS A 148 8.27 4.62 9.28
N ARG A 149 9.10 5.02 10.23
CA ARG A 149 10.57 4.98 10.11
C ARG A 149 11.20 4.64 11.46
N ARG A 150 12.49 4.34 11.45
CA ARG A 150 13.33 4.27 12.63
C ARG A 150 14.31 5.42 12.61
N PRO A 151 14.44 6.23 13.67
CA PRO A 151 15.43 7.30 13.74
C PRO A 151 16.86 6.77 13.56
N ALA A 152 17.74 7.61 13.05
CA ALA A 152 19.15 7.28 12.92
C ALA A 152 19.75 6.90 14.30
N GLY A 153 20.59 5.86 14.30
CA GLY A 153 21.21 5.35 15.52
C GLY A 153 20.37 4.36 16.33
N VAL A 154 19.07 4.22 16.07
CA VAL A 154 18.22 3.21 16.73
C VAL A 154 18.53 1.84 16.14
N LYS A 155 18.98 0.91 17.00
CA LYS A 155 19.38 -0.46 16.58
C LYS A 155 18.24 -1.47 16.64
N THR A 156 17.20 -1.21 17.41
CA THR A 156 16.06 -2.12 17.55
C THR A 156 15.21 -2.08 16.30
N ARG A 157 15.17 -3.18 15.57
CA ARG A 157 14.47 -3.28 14.27
C ARG A 157 12.95 -3.03 14.37
N ASP A 158 12.37 -3.31 15.53
CA ASP A 158 10.93 -3.20 15.75
C ASP A 158 10.49 -1.80 16.24
N HIS A 159 11.46 -0.90 16.50
CA HIS A 159 11.15 0.50 16.82
C HIS A 159 10.62 1.22 15.59
N ARG A 160 9.47 1.85 15.73
CA ARG A 160 8.83 2.60 14.65
C ARG A 160 8.26 3.90 15.18
N GLU A 161 8.51 4.97 14.45
CA GLU A 161 7.89 6.27 14.64
C GLU A 161 7.00 6.57 13.44
N THR A 162 5.80 7.09 13.69
CA THR A 162 4.90 7.54 12.64
C THR A 162 5.34 8.92 12.16
N CYS A 163 5.44 9.07 10.85
CA CYS A 163 5.84 10.31 10.19
C CYS A 163 4.85 10.62 9.07
N SER A 164 4.79 11.89 8.69
CA SER A 164 4.02 12.33 7.53
C SER A 164 4.77 13.39 6.74
N GLU A 165 4.68 13.31 5.42
CA GLU A 165 5.27 14.25 4.48
C GLU A 165 4.25 14.64 3.43
N LYS A 166 4.38 15.85 2.87
CA LYS A 166 3.53 16.26 1.74
C LYS A 166 3.92 15.46 0.50
N MET A 167 2.92 14.92 -0.17
CA MET A 167 3.06 14.20 -1.43
C MET A 167 2.52 15.05 -2.57
N THR A 168 3.28 15.23 -3.63
CA THR A 168 2.93 16.06 -4.78
C THR A 168 2.98 15.26 -6.08
N PHE A 169 2.37 15.81 -7.11
CA PHE A 169 2.33 15.22 -8.45
C PHE A 169 2.92 16.18 -9.46
N ASN A 170 3.53 15.63 -10.51
CA ASN A 170 3.97 16.43 -11.65
C ASN A 170 2.80 16.67 -12.63
N GLU A 171 3.07 17.39 -13.75
CA GLU A 171 2.07 17.72 -14.76
C GLU A 171 1.45 16.50 -15.45
N GLU A 172 2.16 15.38 -15.50
CA GLU A 172 1.71 14.11 -16.04
C GLU A 172 0.86 13.29 -15.04
N GLY A 173 0.69 13.80 -13.80
CA GLY A 173 0.01 13.12 -12.71
C GLY A 173 0.86 12.07 -12.01
N LEU A 174 2.17 12.00 -12.28
CA LEU A 174 3.07 11.06 -11.60
C LEU A 174 3.47 11.60 -10.23
N ILE A 175 3.59 10.70 -9.24
CA ILE A 175 4.01 11.08 -7.89
C ILE A 175 5.47 11.50 -7.91
N ASN A 176 5.76 12.69 -7.40
CA ASN A 176 7.13 13.14 -7.17
C ASN A 176 7.76 12.36 -6.00
N PRO A 177 9.06 12.04 -6.04
CA PRO A 177 9.75 11.46 -4.89
C PRO A 177 9.58 12.34 -3.66
N VAL A 178 9.30 11.70 -2.52
CA VAL A 178 9.11 12.35 -1.23
C VAL A 178 10.43 12.32 -0.46
N GLU A 179 10.86 13.46 0.04
CA GLU A 179 12.02 13.57 0.91
C GLU A 179 11.60 13.41 2.37
N ILE A 180 12.36 12.61 3.12
CA ILE A 180 12.19 12.46 4.56
C ILE A 180 12.73 13.70 5.24
N THR A 181 11.92 14.33 6.09
CA THR A 181 12.34 15.50 6.89
C THR A 181 12.37 15.17 8.39
N THR A 182 12.93 16.04 9.21
CA THR A 182 12.88 15.98 10.67
C THR A 182 11.61 16.62 11.22
N GLU A 183 11.14 17.65 10.53
CA GLU A 183 10.00 18.48 10.92
C GLU A 183 8.68 17.81 10.56
N GLY A 184 8.64 17.01 9.48
CA GLY A 184 7.41 16.49 8.92
C GLY A 184 6.55 17.60 8.31
N VAL A 185 5.23 17.49 8.45
CA VAL A 185 4.28 18.52 8.02
C VAL A 185 3.90 19.40 9.20
N GLU A 186 3.87 20.71 8.97
CA GLU A 186 3.33 21.67 9.95
C GLU A 186 1.84 21.42 10.16
N ALA A 187 1.42 21.51 11.43
CA ALA A 187 0.03 21.30 11.83
C ALA A 187 -0.85 22.51 11.53
#